data_77036a82b25e25264a264d6e1701cbb1
#
_entry.id   77036a82b25e25264a264d6e1701cbb1
#
_cell.length_a   1.000
_cell.length_b   1.000
_cell.length_c   1.000
_cell.angle_alpha   90.00
_cell.angle_beta   90.00
_cell.angle_gamma   90.00
#
_symmetry.space_group_name_H-M   'P 1'
#
loop_
_entity.id
_entity.type
_entity.pdbx_description
1 polymer ?
#
loop_
_entity_poly.entity_id
_entity_poly.type
_entity_poly.pdbx_seq_one_letter_code
_entity_poly.pdbx_strand_id
1 'polypeptide(L)'
;SAAPDVYKRQDLGPLMVNKALKSFYKVPDILYVSNIDPTKISEIFIKCNPKETLFIVTSKSFSTLETLENAKIVAEWLSKHKVSLNDSMVAVTSLRKKALDWGFNDSNIFEISENVGGRYSLWSSVGMSIFIGLGEDNYKKFLLGARTMDEHFINEEVENNIPIILALLRIWNRNFLNRNNH
;
A
#
# COMPACT_ATOMS: atom_id res chain seq x y z
N SER A 1 -9.79 -11.74 5.69
CA SER A 1 -9.48 -10.29 5.78
C SER A 1 -7.99 -10.07 5.63
N ALA A 2 -7.59 -9.04 4.90
CA ALA A 2 -6.19 -8.67 4.73
C ALA A 2 -5.94 -7.38 5.50
N ALA A 3 -4.90 -7.36 6.34
CA ALA A 3 -4.48 -6.16 7.05
C ALA A 3 -3.06 -5.81 6.60
N PRO A 4 -2.86 -4.78 5.75
CA PRO A 4 -1.53 -4.30 5.45
C PRO A 4 -1.04 -3.39 6.56
N ASP A 5 0.18 -3.59 7.02
CA ASP A 5 0.86 -2.62 7.87
C ASP A 5 1.72 -1.72 6.99
N VAL A 6 1.45 -0.41 7.02
CA VAL A 6 2.06 0.51 6.08
C VAL A 6 2.48 1.79 6.80
N TYR A 7 3.74 2.14 6.67
CA TYR A 7 4.30 3.39 7.18
C TYR A 7 3.60 4.62 6.58
N LYS A 8 3.50 5.72 7.36
CA LYS A 8 2.75 6.99 7.09
C LYS A 8 2.81 7.58 5.67
N ARG A 9 3.73 7.15 4.82
CA ARG A 9 3.88 7.63 3.44
C ARG A 9 3.48 6.60 2.38
N GLN A 10 3.27 5.34 2.76
CA GLN A 10 2.95 4.25 1.84
C GLN A 10 1.49 3.79 1.96
N ASP A 11 0.84 4.04 3.09
CA ASP A 11 -0.55 3.66 3.34
C ASP A 11 -1.56 4.60 2.68
N LEU A 12 -1.23 5.87 2.53
CA LEU A 12 -2.18 6.88 2.04
C LEU A 12 -2.72 6.55 0.65
N GLY A 13 -1.85 6.17 -0.29
CA GLY A 13 -2.24 5.78 -1.65
C GLY A 13 -3.22 4.61 -1.66
N PRO A 14 -2.83 3.43 -1.15
CA PRO A 14 -3.72 2.27 -1.05
C PRO A 14 -5.01 2.56 -0.25
N LEU A 15 -4.94 3.28 0.85
CA LEU A 15 -6.11 3.65 1.65
C LEU A 15 -7.11 4.52 0.88
N MET A 16 -6.62 5.51 0.13
CA MET A 16 -7.46 6.37 -0.71
C MET A 16 -8.16 5.56 -1.80
N VAL A 17 -7.42 4.71 -2.50
CA VAL A 17 -7.97 3.85 -3.56
C VAL A 17 -8.97 2.86 -2.97
N ASN A 18 -8.66 2.22 -1.84
CA ASN A 18 -9.58 1.30 -1.16
C ASN A 18 -10.89 1.99 -0.77
N LYS A 19 -10.84 3.23 -0.29
CA LYS A 19 -12.05 4.00 0.03
C LYS A 19 -12.83 4.39 -1.24
N ALA A 20 -12.14 4.85 -2.27
CA ALA A 20 -12.76 5.32 -3.52
C ALA A 20 -13.42 4.18 -4.31
N LEU A 21 -12.80 2.99 -4.30
CA LEU A 21 -13.22 1.85 -5.10
C LEU A 21 -13.91 0.75 -4.28
N LYS A 22 -14.30 1.03 -3.03
CA LYS A 22 -14.91 0.04 -2.14
C LYS A 22 -16.11 -0.68 -2.75
N SER A 23 -16.92 0.02 -3.55
CA SER A 23 -18.08 -0.56 -4.23
C SER A 23 -17.74 -1.65 -5.26
N PHE A 24 -16.51 -1.72 -5.72
CA PHE A 24 -16.02 -2.71 -6.68
C PHE A 24 -15.34 -3.91 -6.02
N TYR A 25 -15.19 -3.89 -4.70
CA TYR A 25 -14.52 -4.96 -3.98
C TYR A 25 -15.37 -6.22 -3.92
N LYS A 26 -14.73 -7.35 -4.19
CA LYS A 26 -15.33 -8.69 -4.18
C LYS A 26 -14.96 -9.51 -2.94
N VAL A 27 -14.11 -8.98 -2.10
CA VAL A 27 -13.54 -9.67 -0.94
C VAL A 27 -13.79 -8.90 0.35
N PRO A 28 -13.60 -9.56 1.52
CA PRO A 28 -13.82 -8.98 2.82
C PRO A 28 -12.97 -7.73 3.10
N ASP A 29 -13.28 -7.07 4.21
CA ASP A 29 -12.71 -5.79 4.60
C ASP A 29 -11.18 -5.81 4.63
N ILE A 30 -10.60 -4.75 4.06
CA ILE A 30 -9.17 -4.45 4.15
C ILE A 30 -8.98 -3.43 5.26
N LEU A 31 -8.16 -3.80 6.25
CA LEU A 31 -7.87 -2.99 7.42
C LEU A 31 -6.44 -2.47 7.33
N TYR A 32 -6.21 -1.21 7.75
CA TYR A 32 -4.91 -0.57 7.74
C TYR A 32 -4.44 -0.27 9.15
N VAL A 33 -3.19 -0.64 9.45
CA VAL A 33 -2.51 -0.37 10.72
C VAL A 33 -1.22 0.38 10.43
N SER A 34 -1.18 1.66 10.75
CA SER A 34 -0.04 2.53 10.43
C SER A 34 0.65 3.17 11.65
N ASN A 35 0.09 2.98 12.84
CA ASN A 35 0.66 3.51 14.08
C ASN A 35 0.94 2.36 15.06
N ILE A 36 1.92 2.55 15.97
CA ILE A 36 2.07 1.71 17.14
C ILE A 36 0.96 2.12 18.13
N ASP A 37 -0.17 1.47 18.00
CA ASP A 37 -1.28 1.60 18.93
C ASP A 37 -1.77 0.18 19.29
N PRO A 38 -1.39 -0.32 20.47
CA PRO A 38 -1.79 -1.65 20.93
C PRO A 38 -3.31 -1.84 20.98
N THR A 39 -4.05 -0.77 21.26
CA THR A 39 -5.51 -0.81 21.34
C THR A 39 -6.10 -1.10 19.96
N LYS A 40 -5.61 -0.41 18.94
CA LYS A 40 -6.07 -0.60 17.57
C LYS A 40 -5.76 -1.98 17.01
N ILE A 41 -4.58 -2.51 17.30
CA ILE A 41 -4.21 -3.88 16.92
C ILE A 41 -5.11 -4.90 17.64
N SER A 42 -5.37 -4.70 18.92
CA SER A 42 -6.26 -5.58 19.70
C SER A 42 -7.69 -5.59 19.16
N GLU A 43 -8.23 -4.43 18.79
CA GLU A 43 -9.54 -4.32 18.13
C GLU A 43 -9.59 -5.08 16.79
N ILE A 44 -8.48 -5.07 16.02
CA ILE A 44 -8.38 -5.82 14.78
C ILE A 44 -8.38 -7.31 15.04
N PHE A 45 -7.61 -7.79 16.03
CA PHE A 45 -7.56 -9.21 16.38
C PHE A 45 -8.92 -9.78 16.78
N ILE A 46 -9.78 -8.99 17.46
CA ILE A 46 -11.15 -9.40 17.78
C ILE A 46 -11.99 -9.67 16.52
N LYS A 47 -11.71 -8.96 15.42
CA LYS A 47 -12.43 -9.09 14.15
C LYS A 47 -11.83 -10.10 13.17
N CYS A 48 -10.62 -10.58 13.45
CA CYS A 48 -9.87 -11.44 12.55
C CYS A 48 -9.92 -12.90 12.97
N ASN A 49 -10.09 -13.79 12.01
CA ASN A 49 -9.81 -15.21 12.19
C ASN A 49 -8.35 -15.49 11.81
N PRO A 50 -7.49 -16.01 12.72
CA PRO A 50 -6.07 -16.23 12.42
C PRO A 50 -5.81 -17.09 11.18
N LYS A 51 -6.69 -18.06 10.89
CA LYS A 51 -6.57 -18.97 9.74
C LYS A 51 -7.07 -18.41 8.42
N GLU A 52 -7.79 -17.28 8.46
CA GLU A 52 -8.44 -16.68 7.29
C GLU A 52 -7.96 -15.25 7.03
N THR A 53 -6.98 -14.79 7.81
CA THR A 53 -6.46 -13.43 7.71
C THR A 53 -5.07 -13.42 7.09
N LEU A 54 -4.88 -12.64 6.04
CA LEU A 54 -3.58 -12.36 5.46
C LEU A 54 -3.07 -11.01 5.96
N PHE A 55 -1.88 -10.98 6.53
CA PHE A 55 -1.18 -9.77 6.95
C PHE A 55 -0.11 -9.38 5.93
N ILE A 56 -0.17 -8.14 5.44
CA ILE A 56 0.79 -7.61 4.47
C ILE A 56 1.68 -6.60 5.19
N VAL A 57 2.93 -6.98 5.43
CA VAL A 57 3.94 -6.13 6.09
C VAL A 57 4.67 -5.32 5.03
N THR A 58 4.34 -4.04 4.93
CA THR A 58 4.90 -3.17 3.89
C THR A 58 5.90 -2.17 4.48
N SER A 59 7.17 -2.34 4.15
CA SER A 59 8.23 -1.39 4.54
C SER A 59 9.36 -1.42 3.52
N LYS A 60 9.57 -0.32 2.80
CA LYS A 60 10.62 -0.25 1.76
C LYS A 60 12.00 -0.61 2.32
N SER A 61 12.39 -0.06 3.46
CA SER A 61 13.69 -0.31 4.10
C SER A 61 13.73 -1.53 5.02
N PHE A 62 12.57 -2.13 5.28
CA PHE A 62 12.39 -3.21 6.26
C PHE A 62 13.15 -2.95 7.59
N SER A 63 13.04 -1.69 8.06
CA SER A 63 13.69 -1.21 9.28
C SER A 63 12.84 -0.16 10.02
N THR A 64 11.62 0.10 9.56
CA THR A 64 10.69 1.01 10.21
C THR A 64 10.22 0.38 11.51
N LEU A 65 10.54 1.04 12.63
CA LEU A 65 10.31 0.49 13.98
C LEU A 65 8.82 0.14 14.18
N GLU A 66 7.93 1.06 13.86
CA GLU A 66 6.48 0.89 14.01
C GLU A 66 5.98 -0.32 13.23
N THR A 67 6.42 -0.47 11.99
CA THR A 67 6.02 -1.59 11.12
C THR A 67 6.50 -2.92 11.68
N LEU A 68 7.75 -2.98 12.11
CA LEU A 68 8.34 -4.22 12.61
C LEU A 68 7.79 -4.62 13.99
N GLU A 69 7.51 -3.66 14.87
CA GLU A 69 6.87 -3.96 16.16
C GLU A 69 5.43 -4.47 15.97
N ASN A 70 4.66 -3.84 15.08
CA ASN A 70 3.33 -4.35 14.72
C ASN A 70 3.40 -5.76 14.11
N ALA A 71 4.38 -6.01 13.23
CA ALA A 71 4.58 -7.32 12.62
C ALA A 71 4.94 -8.39 13.65
N LYS A 72 5.75 -8.05 14.68
CA LYS A 72 6.06 -8.97 15.79
C LYS A 72 4.80 -9.34 16.59
N ILE A 73 3.99 -8.33 16.94
CA ILE A 73 2.72 -8.55 17.68
C ILE A 73 1.80 -9.47 16.87
N VAL A 74 1.72 -9.30 15.55
CA VAL A 74 0.96 -10.19 14.67
C VAL A 74 1.54 -11.60 14.66
N ALA A 75 2.85 -11.75 14.53
CA ALA A 75 3.52 -13.05 14.50
C ALA A 75 3.32 -13.81 15.82
N GLU A 76 3.40 -13.13 16.97
CA GLU A 76 3.12 -13.70 18.28
C GLU A 76 1.65 -14.13 18.41
N TRP A 77 0.72 -13.32 17.91
CA TRP A 77 -0.70 -13.64 17.90
C TRP A 77 -1.01 -14.87 17.04
N LEU A 78 -0.43 -14.97 15.84
CA LEU A 78 -0.55 -16.15 14.98
C LEU A 78 0.01 -17.40 15.66
N SER A 79 1.20 -17.30 16.27
CA SER A 79 1.85 -18.40 17.01
C SER A 79 0.98 -18.93 18.14
N LYS A 80 0.34 -18.05 18.94
CA LYS A 80 -0.61 -18.43 20.00
C LYS A 80 -1.80 -19.23 19.46
N HIS A 81 -2.19 -18.98 18.21
CA HIS A 81 -3.28 -19.70 17.53
C HIS A 81 -2.78 -20.89 16.68
N LYS A 82 -1.51 -21.27 16.80
CA LYS A 82 -0.88 -22.36 16.04
C LYS A 82 -0.94 -22.19 14.53
N VAL A 83 -0.85 -20.96 14.06
CA VAL A 83 -0.76 -20.59 12.64
C VAL A 83 0.69 -20.18 12.35
N SER A 84 1.25 -20.75 11.28
CA SER A 84 2.61 -20.37 10.84
C SER A 84 2.61 -18.93 10.29
N LEU A 85 3.69 -18.20 10.58
CA LEU A 85 3.93 -16.88 10.01
C LEU A 85 3.78 -16.91 8.47
N ASN A 86 4.43 -17.89 7.85
CA ASN A 86 4.49 -17.97 6.39
C ASN A 86 3.19 -18.43 5.72
N ASP A 87 2.20 -18.90 6.50
CA ASP A 87 0.86 -19.22 5.98
C ASP A 87 -0.05 -17.99 5.94
N SER A 88 0.22 -16.97 6.78
CA SER A 88 -0.68 -15.83 6.98
C SER A 88 -0.01 -14.46 6.88
N MET A 89 1.30 -14.39 6.63
CA MET A 89 2.01 -13.13 6.46
C MET A 89 2.83 -13.09 5.18
N VAL A 90 2.87 -11.91 4.55
CA VAL A 90 3.73 -11.59 3.41
C VAL A 90 4.46 -10.28 3.66
N ALA A 91 5.66 -10.15 3.11
CA ALA A 91 6.46 -8.93 3.19
C ALA A 91 6.50 -8.21 1.83
N VAL A 92 6.38 -6.89 1.86
CA VAL A 92 6.53 -6.01 0.69
C VAL A 92 7.66 -5.04 0.98
N THR A 93 8.82 -5.21 0.33
CA THR A 93 10.06 -4.48 0.66
C THR A 93 11.02 -4.40 -0.52
N SER A 94 11.95 -3.42 -0.51
CA SER A 94 13.10 -3.41 -1.42
C SER A 94 14.32 -4.14 -0.85
N LEU A 95 14.28 -4.52 0.43
CA LEU A 95 15.41 -5.18 1.11
C LEU A 95 15.05 -6.64 1.45
N ARG A 96 15.00 -7.48 0.41
CA ARG A 96 14.68 -8.90 0.49
C ARG A 96 15.44 -9.64 1.59
N LYS A 97 16.76 -9.40 1.69
CA LYS A 97 17.58 -10.05 2.70
C LYS A 97 17.09 -9.79 4.13
N LYS A 98 16.69 -8.57 4.45
CA LYS A 98 16.18 -8.25 5.79
C LYS A 98 14.87 -8.97 6.11
N ALA A 99 14.00 -9.16 5.13
CA ALA A 99 12.77 -9.89 5.32
C ALA A 99 13.05 -11.39 5.53
N LEU A 100 14.01 -11.97 4.80
CA LEU A 100 14.48 -13.35 5.04
C LEU A 100 15.08 -13.51 6.45
N ASP A 101 15.96 -12.58 6.86
CA ASP A 101 16.57 -12.59 8.19
C ASP A 101 15.54 -12.43 9.31
N TRP A 102 14.41 -11.79 9.03
CA TRP A 102 13.29 -11.62 9.95
C TRP A 102 12.42 -12.88 10.09
N GLY A 103 12.46 -13.81 9.11
CA GLY A 103 11.77 -15.10 9.15
C GLY A 103 10.74 -15.34 8.05
N PHE A 104 10.62 -14.47 7.05
CA PHE A 104 9.78 -14.72 5.88
C PHE A 104 10.44 -15.73 4.95
N ASN A 105 9.63 -16.63 4.37
CA ASN A 105 10.07 -17.44 3.24
C ASN A 105 10.24 -16.58 1.98
N ASP A 106 11.13 -16.99 1.11
CA ASP A 106 11.43 -16.29 -0.15
C ASP A 106 10.18 -16.08 -1.03
N SER A 107 9.29 -17.06 -1.08
CA SER A 107 8.01 -17.00 -1.80
C SER A 107 7.01 -15.99 -1.25
N ASN A 108 7.20 -15.54 -0.01
CA ASN A 108 6.31 -14.59 0.67
C ASN A 108 6.85 -13.16 0.66
N ILE A 109 7.91 -12.91 -0.11
CA ILE A 109 8.53 -11.59 -0.21
C ILE A 109 8.28 -11.01 -1.59
N PHE A 110 7.59 -9.87 -1.63
CA PHE A 110 7.28 -9.11 -2.84
C PHE A 110 8.14 -7.85 -2.89
N GLU A 111 8.92 -7.71 -3.94
CA GLU A 111 9.88 -6.63 -4.03
C GLU A 111 9.26 -5.31 -4.49
N ILE A 112 9.76 -4.21 -3.90
CA ILE A 112 9.54 -2.84 -4.35
C ILE A 112 10.81 -2.39 -5.03
N SER A 113 10.74 -1.91 -6.26
CA SER A 113 11.91 -1.33 -6.94
C SER A 113 12.49 -0.17 -6.12
N GLU A 114 13.82 -0.09 -6.06
CA GLU A 114 14.52 0.99 -5.35
C GLU A 114 14.17 2.39 -5.87
N ASN A 115 13.81 2.48 -7.15
CA ASN A 115 13.45 3.73 -7.82
C ASN A 115 12.02 4.19 -7.51
N VAL A 116 11.20 3.36 -6.85
CA VAL A 116 9.81 3.71 -6.51
C VAL A 116 9.78 4.55 -5.22
N GLY A 117 9.32 5.79 -5.34
CA GLY A 117 9.13 6.70 -4.20
C GLY A 117 7.93 6.32 -3.34
N GLY A 118 8.04 6.52 -2.00
CA GLY A 118 7.04 6.06 -1.03
C GLY A 118 5.60 6.46 -1.34
N ARG A 119 5.32 7.75 -1.57
CA ARG A 119 3.94 8.24 -1.83
C ARG A 119 3.39 7.89 -3.22
N TYR A 120 4.23 7.49 -4.15
CA TYR A 120 3.85 7.07 -5.52
C TYR A 120 3.93 5.55 -5.70
N SER A 121 4.09 4.81 -4.61
CA SER A 121 4.36 3.36 -4.63
C SER A 121 3.13 2.49 -4.87
N LEU A 122 1.93 3.05 -4.87
CA LEU A 122 0.69 2.28 -5.03
C LEU A 122 0.62 1.48 -6.34
N TRP A 123 1.38 1.88 -7.35
CA TRP A 123 1.48 1.19 -8.65
C TRP A 123 2.45 -0.02 -8.63
N SER A 124 3.17 -0.21 -7.53
CA SER A 124 4.09 -1.33 -7.29
C SER A 124 3.46 -2.42 -6.42
N SER A 125 4.26 -3.33 -5.89
CA SER A 125 3.84 -4.36 -4.92
C SER A 125 3.16 -3.79 -3.67
N VAL A 126 3.34 -2.50 -3.35
CA VAL A 126 2.61 -1.80 -2.28
C VAL A 126 1.09 -1.78 -2.55
N GLY A 127 0.68 -1.81 -3.82
CA GLY A 127 -0.72 -1.93 -4.24
C GLY A 127 -1.33 -3.32 -4.06
N MET A 128 -0.65 -4.27 -3.42
CA MET A 128 -1.16 -5.64 -3.24
C MET A 128 -2.54 -5.68 -2.56
N SER A 129 -2.79 -4.83 -1.58
CA SER A 129 -4.10 -4.74 -0.93
C SER A 129 -5.20 -4.28 -1.90
N ILE A 130 -4.87 -3.39 -2.83
CA ILE A 130 -5.79 -2.94 -3.89
C ILE A 130 -6.07 -4.11 -4.86
N PHE A 131 -5.02 -4.82 -5.28
CA PHE A 131 -5.16 -6.01 -6.13
C PHE A 131 -6.07 -7.06 -5.51
N ILE A 132 -5.86 -7.37 -4.23
CA ILE A 132 -6.69 -8.33 -3.48
C ILE A 132 -8.15 -7.83 -3.40
N GLY A 133 -8.35 -6.54 -3.12
CA GLY A 133 -9.69 -5.95 -3.01
C GLY A 133 -10.47 -5.94 -4.31
N LEU A 134 -9.86 -5.45 -5.38
CA LEU A 134 -10.49 -5.29 -6.70
C LEU A 134 -10.63 -6.60 -7.47
N GLY A 135 -9.73 -7.57 -7.23
CA GLY A 135 -9.53 -8.71 -8.10
C GLY A 135 -8.79 -8.34 -9.39
N GLU A 136 -8.34 -9.37 -10.12
CA GLU A 136 -7.43 -9.21 -11.26
C GLU A 136 -7.97 -8.28 -12.36
N ASP A 137 -9.21 -8.47 -12.78
CA ASP A 137 -9.78 -7.72 -13.91
C ASP A 137 -9.92 -6.22 -13.62
N ASN A 138 -10.44 -5.87 -12.43
CA ASN A 138 -10.59 -4.47 -12.05
C ASN A 138 -9.24 -3.82 -11.73
N TYR A 139 -8.29 -4.58 -11.19
CA TYR A 139 -6.95 -4.08 -10.96
C TYR A 139 -6.22 -3.79 -12.27
N LYS A 140 -6.36 -4.65 -13.30
CA LYS A 140 -5.83 -4.37 -14.65
C LYS A 140 -6.43 -3.09 -15.24
N LYS A 141 -7.74 -2.86 -15.09
CA LYS A 141 -8.38 -1.60 -15.53
C LYS A 141 -7.85 -0.39 -14.77
N PHE A 142 -7.61 -0.54 -13.47
CA PHE A 142 -7.02 0.51 -12.64
C PHE A 142 -5.60 0.87 -13.12
N LEU A 143 -4.75 -0.12 -13.40
CA LEU A 143 -3.42 0.11 -13.98
C LEU A 143 -3.48 0.70 -15.39
N LEU A 144 -4.44 0.27 -16.21
CA LEU A 144 -4.65 0.82 -17.55
C LEU A 144 -4.99 2.30 -17.50
N GLY A 145 -5.81 2.75 -16.54
CA GLY A 145 -6.11 4.16 -16.35
C GLY A 145 -4.87 5.01 -16.06
N ALA A 146 -3.95 4.51 -15.23
CA ALA A 146 -2.67 5.17 -14.98
C ALA A 146 -1.81 5.24 -16.25
N ARG A 147 -1.69 4.12 -16.97
CA ARG A 147 -0.94 4.06 -18.23
C ARG A 147 -1.50 5.03 -19.28
N THR A 148 -2.82 5.11 -19.40
CA THR A 148 -3.47 6.07 -20.31
C THR A 148 -3.08 7.50 -20.00
N MET A 149 -2.95 7.86 -18.72
CA MET A 149 -2.50 9.20 -18.32
C MET A 149 -1.01 9.41 -18.61
N ASP A 150 -0.16 8.39 -18.44
CA ASP A 150 1.26 8.46 -18.82
C ASP A 150 1.41 8.68 -20.34
N GLU A 151 0.64 7.92 -21.14
CA GLU A 151 0.62 8.07 -22.61
C GLU A 151 0.10 9.45 -23.03
N HIS A 152 -0.93 9.97 -22.38
CA HIS A 152 -1.42 11.33 -22.58
C HIS A 152 -0.34 12.39 -22.26
N PHE A 153 0.38 12.23 -21.12
CA PHE A 153 1.44 13.17 -20.75
C PHE A 153 2.58 13.21 -21.76
N ILE A 154 2.94 12.06 -22.34
CA ILE A 154 4.06 11.95 -23.27
C ILE A 154 3.71 12.45 -24.67
N ASN A 155 2.48 12.23 -25.14
CA ASN A 155 2.11 12.38 -26.53
C ASN A 155 1.27 13.64 -26.85
N GLU A 156 0.59 14.22 -25.83
CA GLU A 156 -0.26 15.38 -26.08
C GLU A 156 0.54 16.68 -26.18
N GLU A 157 0.07 17.55 -27.06
CA GLU A 157 0.58 18.91 -27.18
C GLU A 157 0.34 19.71 -25.89
N VAL A 158 1.20 20.69 -25.60
CA VAL A 158 1.22 21.43 -24.32
C VAL A 158 -0.16 22.02 -23.96
N GLU A 159 -0.88 22.54 -24.95
CA GLU A 159 -2.16 23.21 -24.83
C GLU A 159 -3.30 22.25 -24.41
N ASN A 160 -3.13 20.96 -24.69
CA ASN A 160 -4.11 19.92 -24.39
C ASN A 160 -3.63 18.96 -23.27
N ASN A 161 -2.37 19.13 -22.83
CA ASN A 161 -1.73 18.23 -21.87
C ASN A 161 -2.18 18.53 -20.44
N ILE A 162 -3.09 17.71 -19.91
CA ILE A 162 -3.70 17.93 -18.59
C ILE A 162 -2.65 18.10 -17.47
N PRO A 163 -1.65 17.22 -17.29
CA PRO A 163 -0.61 17.39 -16.27
C PRO A 163 0.17 18.72 -16.41
N ILE A 164 0.52 19.12 -17.64
CA ILE A 164 1.24 20.36 -17.91
C ILE A 164 0.36 21.56 -17.55
N ILE A 165 -0.89 21.57 -18.01
CA ILE A 165 -1.86 22.65 -17.71
C ILE A 165 -2.04 22.79 -16.20
N LEU A 166 -2.22 21.68 -15.47
CA LEU A 166 -2.35 21.71 -14.01
C LEU A 166 -1.09 22.28 -13.33
N ALA A 167 0.10 21.91 -13.81
CA ALA A 167 1.35 22.45 -13.29
C ALA A 167 1.45 23.97 -13.54
N LEU A 168 1.12 24.43 -14.74
CA LEU A 168 1.12 25.86 -15.09
C LEU A 168 0.10 26.65 -14.28
N LEU A 169 -1.11 26.13 -14.10
CA LEU A 169 -2.14 26.74 -13.25
C LEU A 169 -1.69 26.84 -11.79
N ARG A 170 -0.97 25.83 -11.29
CA ARG A 170 -0.41 25.87 -9.93
C ARG A 170 0.66 26.95 -9.79
N ILE A 171 1.57 27.07 -10.76
CA ILE A 171 2.59 28.12 -10.80
C ILE A 171 1.92 29.49 -10.87
N TRP A 172 0.94 29.66 -11.75
CA TRP A 172 0.17 30.89 -11.89
C TRP A 172 -0.50 31.32 -10.58
N ASN A 173 -1.24 30.42 -9.96
CA ASN A 173 -1.91 30.71 -8.69
C ASN A 173 -0.93 31.12 -7.60
N ARG A 174 0.21 30.41 -7.48
CA ARG A 174 1.21 30.70 -6.46
C ARG A 174 1.97 31.99 -6.70
N ASN A 175 2.49 32.18 -7.92
CA ASN A 175 3.47 33.24 -8.22
C ASN A 175 2.82 34.56 -8.61
N PHE A 176 1.62 34.52 -9.21
CA PHE A 176 0.95 35.74 -9.71
C PHE A 176 -0.27 36.12 -8.89
N LEU A 177 -1.00 35.16 -8.33
CA LEU A 177 -2.19 35.43 -7.55
C LEU A 177 -1.98 35.35 -6.04
N ASN A 178 -0.76 35.06 -5.56
CA ASN A 178 -0.41 34.86 -4.16
C ASN A 178 -1.37 33.89 -3.40
N ARG A 179 -1.96 32.93 -4.10
CA ARG A 179 -2.82 31.93 -3.52
C ARG A 179 -1.95 30.77 -3.04
N ASN A 180 -1.78 30.65 -1.72
CA ASN A 180 -1.16 29.48 -1.13
C ASN A 180 -2.14 28.31 -1.23
N ASN A 181 -1.84 27.36 -2.13
CA ASN A 181 -2.54 26.07 -2.13
C ASN A 181 -2.03 25.26 -0.92
N HIS A 182 -2.90 24.96 0.00
CA HIS A 182 -2.70 23.99 1.05
C HIS A 182 -3.12 22.59 0.55
#